data_590724cb627e5a442a9145b175cadd12
#
_entry.id   590724cb627e5a442a9145b175cadd12
#
_cell.length_a   1.000
_cell.length_b   1.000
_cell.length_c   1.000
_cell.angle_alpha   90.00
_cell.angle_beta   90.00
_cell.angle_gamma   90.00
#
_symmetry.space_group_name_H-M   'P 1'
#
loop_
_entity.id
_entity.type
_entity.pdbx_description
1 polymer ?
#
loop_
_entity_poly.entity_id
_entity_poly.type
_entity_poly.pdbx_seq_one_letter_code
_entity_poly.pdbx_strand_id
1 'polypeptide(L)'
;MESIEEIVLRYSARGMTHLTSQLPLDFCMNAAREILSWARGSVLLLTGFDVGGAPETDGPTGTYVMARALADLGYTPIVVSEPATCAFFSAMGIETREVLPGDTPSYFDELLDVLAPVGIISIERCGRNCHGKYCNMRGKDISARTSPLDELVLRATRTAIPT
;
A
#
# COMPACT_ATOMS: atom_id res chain seq x y z
N MET A 1 30.08 3.22 6.72
CA MET A 1 29.18 3.02 5.57
C MET A 1 27.84 3.58 6.02
N GLU A 2 27.23 4.45 5.24
CA GLU A 2 25.95 5.04 5.57
C GLU A 2 24.85 3.96 5.51
N SER A 3 23.90 3.96 6.44
CA SER A 3 22.80 2.99 6.46
C SER A 3 21.75 3.32 5.40
N ILE A 4 20.86 2.37 5.11
CA ILE A 4 19.73 2.59 4.17
C ILE A 4 18.83 3.71 4.74
N GLU A 5 18.59 3.70 6.04
CA GLU A 5 17.78 4.69 6.74
C GLU A 5 18.37 6.11 6.61
N GLU A 6 19.70 6.26 6.78
CA GLU A 6 20.37 7.54 6.59
C GLU A 6 20.24 8.05 5.15
N ILE A 7 20.33 7.17 4.16
CA ILE A 7 20.14 7.54 2.75
C ILE A 7 18.70 7.99 2.49
N VAL A 8 17.71 7.20 2.90
CA VAL A 8 16.28 7.45 2.67
C VAL A 8 15.85 8.74 3.37
N LEU A 9 16.37 9.03 4.56
CA LEU A 9 15.97 10.16 5.37
C LEU A 9 16.83 11.42 5.16
N ARG A 10 17.86 11.36 4.32
CA ARG A 10 18.83 12.45 4.11
C ARG A 10 18.17 13.79 3.80
N TYR A 11 17.10 13.79 3.05
CA TYR A 11 16.34 14.99 2.66
C TYR A 11 14.92 14.98 3.23
N SER A 12 14.73 14.27 4.34
CA SER A 12 13.41 14.13 4.95
C SER A 12 12.86 15.48 5.41
N ALA A 13 11.56 15.66 5.18
CA ALA A 13 10.82 16.85 5.58
C ALA A 13 9.57 16.44 6.38
N ARG A 14 8.77 17.40 6.78
CA ARG A 14 7.46 17.17 7.42
C ARG A 14 7.53 16.32 8.70
N GLY A 15 8.62 16.43 9.48
CA GLY A 15 8.76 15.77 10.77
C GLY A 15 9.14 14.28 10.72
N MET A 16 9.52 13.75 9.56
CA MET A 16 9.93 12.35 9.42
C MET A 16 11.07 11.96 10.37
N THR A 17 12.01 12.88 10.63
CA THR A 17 13.09 12.66 11.62
C THR A 17 12.60 12.41 13.04
N HIS A 18 11.42 12.91 13.43
CA HIS A 18 10.83 12.60 14.72
C HIS A 18 10.23 11.20 14.78
N LEU A 19 9.70 10.70 13.65
CA LEU A 19 9.17 9.35 13.57
C LEU A 19 10.26 8.30 13.68
N THR A 20 11.45 8.57 13.15
CA THR A 20 12.57 7.61 13.19
C THR A 20 13.06 7.30 14.59
N SER A 21 12.94 8.26 15.54
CA SER A 21 13.25 8.00 16.94
C SER A 21 12.33 6.98 17.63
N GLN A 22 11.19 6.69 17.01
CA GLN A 22 10.19 5.72 17.49
C GLN A 22 10.27 4.37 16.76
N LEU A 23 11.07 4.29 15.69
CA LEU A 23 11.27 3.07 14.93
C LEU A 23 12.47 2.27 15.47
N PRO A 24 12.46 0.94 15.35
CA PRO A 24 13.62 0.14 15.67
C PRO A 24 14.79 0.50 14.74
N LEU A 25 16.02 0.28 15.21
CA LEU A 25 17.19 0.38 14.34
C LEU A 25 17.05 -0.61 13.16
N ASP A 26 17.62 -0.25 12.03
CA ASP A 26 17.56 -1.08 10.80
C ASP A 26 16.12 -1.42 10.34
N PHE A 27 15.18 -0.49 10.46
CA PHE A 27 13.77 -0.74 10.13
C PHE A 27 13.57 -1.14 8.66
N CYS A 28 14.36 -0.64 7.73
CA CYS A 28 14.32 -1.07 6.32
C CYS A 28 14.74 -2.54 6.17
N MET A 29 15.80 -2.94 6.84
CA MET A 29 16.27 -4.32 6.82
C MET A 29 15.27 -5.26 7.51
N ASN A 30 14.66 -4.81 8.61
CA ASN A 30 13.66 -5.59 9.33
C ASN A 30 12.40 -5.79 8.47
N ALA A 31 11.93 -4.76 7.77
CA ALA A 31 10.81 -4.86 6.82
C ALA A 31 11.14 -5.84 5.67
N ALA A 32 12.36 -5.77 5.11
CA ALA A 32 12.78 -6.69 4.06
C ALA A 32 12.84 -8.15 4.55
N ARG A 33 13.35 -8.39 5.76
CA ARG A 33 13.37 -9.74 6.37
C ARG A 33 11.97 -10.27 6.62
N GLU A 34 11.06 -9.42 7.09
CA GLU A 34 9.65 -9.78 7.28
C GLU A 34 9.03 -10.26 5.96
N ILE A 35 9.13 -9.48 4.90
CA ILE A 35 8.61 -9.84 3.58
C ILE A 35 9.25 -11.15 3.07
N LEU A 36 10.56 -11.32 3.24
CA LEU A 36 11.26 -12.53 2.80
C LEU A 36 10.88 -13.79 3.61
N SER A 37 10.34 -13.62 4.81
CA SER A 37 9.85 -14.73 5.64
C SER A 37 8.49 -15.27 5.21
N TRP A 38 7.72 -14.52 4.42
CA TRP A 38 6.41 -14.93 3.95
C TRP A 38 6.52 -16.15 3.01
N ALA A 39 5.53 -17.03 3.06
CA ALA A 39 5.38 -18.10 2.07
C ALA A 39 5.25 -17.50 0.66
N ARG A 40 5.70 -18.22 -0.38
CA ARG A 40 5.48 -17.76 -1.75
C ARG A 40 4.00 -17.82 -2.10
N GLY A 41 3.48 -16.74 -2.66
CA GLY A 41 2.06 -16.58 -2.95
C GLY A 41 1.72 -15.16 -3.39
N SER A 42 0.45 -14.82 -3.35
CA SER A 42 -0.05 -13.49 -3.73
C SER A 42 0.32 -12.46 -2.65
N VAL A 43 0.85 -11.31 -3.07
CA VAL A 43 1.08 -10.14 -2.22
C VAL A 43 0.26 -8.98 -2.75
N LEU A 44 -0.65 -8.44 -1.93
CA LEU A 44 -1.45 -7.28 -2.32
C LEU A 44 -0.65 -5.99 -2.10
N LEU A 45 -0.63 -5.15 -3.12
CA LEU A 45 0.00 -3.83 -3.08
C LEU A 45 -1.11 -2.77 -3.15
N LEU A 46 -1.31 -2.05 -2.06
CA LEU A 46 -2.31 -0.98 -1.96
C LEU A 46 -1.63 0.35 -2.23
N THR A 47 -2.08 1.10 -3.21
CA THR A 47 -1.44 2.37 -3.58
C THR A 47 -2.41 3.35 -4.20
N GLY A 48 -1.97 4.60 -4.33
CA GLY A 48 -2.69 5.67 -5.00
C GLY A 48 -3.83 6.26 -4.18
N PHE A 49 -4.21 7.44 -4.54
CA PHE A 49 -5.42 8.15 -4.11
C PHE A 49 -5.67 9.34 -5.05
N ASP A 50 -6.87 9.93 -4.97
CA ASP A 50 -7.23 11.04 -5.85
C ASP A 50 -6.51 12.35 -5.48
N VAL A 51 -5.83 12.94 -6.44
CA VAL A 51 -5.26 14.28 -6.36
C VAL A 51 -5.84 15.17 -7.46
N GLY A 52 -6.94 15.85 -7.13
CA GLY A 52 -7.57 16.78 -8.07
C GLY A 52 -8.20 16.13 -9.31
N GLY A 53 -8.60 14.86 -9.24
CA GLY A 53 -9.21 14.11 -10.33
C GLY A 53 -8.25 13.22 -11.12
N ALA A 54 -6.99 13.13 -10.69
CA ALA A 54 -5.98 12.23 -11.24
C ALA A 54 -5.37 11.36 -10.13
N PRO A 55 -4.83 10.19 -10.44
CA PRO A 55 -4.04 9.41 -9.49
C PRO A 55 -2.81 10.19 -9.03
N GLU A 56 -2.47 10.06 -7.76
CA GLU A 56 -1.19 10.49 -7.19
C GLU A 56 -0.03 9.78 -7.91
N THR A 57 1.17 10.39 -7.96
CA THR A 57 2.25 9.94 -8.87
C THR A 57 3.41 9.22 -8.19
N ASP A 58 3.74 9.52 -6.94
CA ASP A 58 4.90 8.92 -6.25
C ASP A 58 4.59 7.51 -5.71
N GLY A 59 3.43 7.28 -5.14
CA GLY A 59 2.99 5.97 -4.68
C GLY A 59 3.02 4.90 -5.77
N PRO A 60 2.39 5.13 -6.93
CA PRO A 60 2.43 4.18 -8.04
C PRO A 60 3.83 3.85 -8.53
N THR A 61 4.75 4.82 -8.57
CA THR A 61 6.14 4.57 -8.99
C THR A 61 6.86 3.62 -8.01
N GLY A 62 6.76 3.89 -6.71
CA GLY A 62 7.31 3.02 -5.67
C GLY A 62 6.70 1.62 -5.69
N THR A 63 5.37 1.56 -5.90
CA THR A 63 4.63 0.30 -6.00
C THR A 63 5.07 -0.53 -7.21
N TYR A 64 5.34 0.10 -8.36
CA TYR A 64 5.87 -0.60 -9.53
C TYR A 64 7.21 -1.27 -9.25
N VAL A 65 8.14 -0.53 -8.63
CA VAL A 65 9.45 -1.08 -8.27
C VAL A 65 9.29 -2.24 -7.26
N MET A 66 8.43 -2.10 -6.27
CA MET A 66 8.13 -3.16 -5.31
C MET A 66 7.52 -4.39 -5.99
N ALA A 67 6.55 -4.21 -6.89
CA ALA A 67 5.95 -5.31 -7.63
C ALA A 67 6.97 -6.09 -8.44
N ARG A 68 7.89 -5.39 -9.13
CA ARG A 68 8.98 -6.04 -9.88
C ARG A 68 9.90 -6.84 -8.97
N ALA A 69 10.32 -6.25 -7.84
CA ALA A 69 11.18 -6.93 -6.88
C ALA A 69 10.50 -8.18 -6.28
N LEU A 70 9.23 -8.09 -5.93
CA LEU A 70 8.46 -9.23 -5.43
C LEU A 70 8.33 -10.34 -6.48
N ALA A 71 8.08 -9.99 -7.75
CA ALA A 71 8.01 -10.96 -8.83
C ALA A 71 9.37 -11.68 -9.04
N ASP A 72 10.47 -10.94 -9.03
CA ASP A 72 11.82 -11.51 -9.13
C ASP A 72 12.16 -12.44 -7.95
N LEU A 73 11.56 -12.21 -6.79
CA LEU A 73 11.66 -13.06 -5.59
C LEU A 73 10.68 -14.24 -5.60
N GLY A 74 9.84 -14.40 -6.64
CA GLY A 74 8.92 -15.52 -6.80
C GLY A 74 7.58 -15.35 -6.09
N TYR A 75 7.18 -14.12 -5.74
CA TYR A 75 5.83 -13.78 -5.32
C TYR A 75 4.95 -13.41 -6.51
N THR A 76 3.64 -13.37 -6.30
CA THR A 76 2.66 -12.88 -7.28
C THR A 76 2.12 -11.53 -6.80
N PRO A 77 2.70 -10.40 -7.22
CA PRO A 77 2.22 -9.08 -6.83
C PRO A 77 0.89 -8.76 -7.52
N ILE A 78 -0.09 -8.30 -6.76
CA ILE A 78 -1.41 -7.87 -7.24
C ILE A 78 -1.66 -6.46 -6.71
N VAL A 79 -1.79 -5.49 -7.62
CA VAL A 79 -2.12 -4.12 -7.23
C VAL A 79 -3.62 -3.98 -7.02
N VAL A 80 -4.01 -3.46 -5.86
CA VAL A 80 -5.40 -3.19 -5.51
C VAL A 80 -5.59 -1.69 -5.35
N SER A 81 -6.40 -1.08 -6.20
CA SER A 81 -6.57 0.38 -6.22
C SER A 81 -7.84 0.80 -6.97
N GLU A 82 -8.04 2.10 -7.14
CA GLU A 82 -9.06 2.68 -8.01
C GLU A 82 -8.78 2.37 -9.50
N PRO A 83 -9.82 2.36 -10.36
CA PRO A 83 -9.70 2.00 -11.77
C PRO A 83 -8.60 2.73 -12.54
N ALA A 84 -8.44 4.04 -12.33
CA ALA A 84 -7.42 4.83 -13.03
C ALA A 84 -5.99 4.39 -12.67
N THR A 85 -5.73 4.06 -11.41
CA THR A 85 -4.45 3.52 -10.95
C THR A 85 -4.25 2.09 -11.45
N CYS A 86 -5.29 1.25 -11.39
CA CYS A 86 -5.25 -0.12 -11.93
C CYS A 86 -4.93 -0.15 -13.42
N ALA A 87 -5.54 0.76 -14.22
CA ALA A 87 -5.25 0.85 -15.65
C ALA A 87 -3.78 1.11 -15.95
N PHE A 88 -3.10 1.96 -15.14
CA PHE A 88 -1.66 2.19 -15.27
C PHE A 88 -0.86 0.90 -15.07
N PHE A 89 -1.14 0.14 -14.00
CA PHE A 89 -0.40 -1.09 -13.70
C PHE A 89 -0.71 -2.22 -14.69
N SER A 90 -1.97 -2.35 -15.13
CA SER A 90 -2.37 -3.33 -16.15
C SER A 90 -1.64 -3.09 -17.46
N ALA A 91 -1.47 -1.83 -17.88
CA ALA A 91 -0.68 -1.48 -19.06
C ALA A 91 0.81 -1.86 -18.93
N MET A 92 1.31 -2.02 -17.70
CA MET A 92 2.68 -2.47 -17.41
C MET A 92 2.78 -3.98 -17.17
N GLY A 93 1.70 -4.74 -17.39
CA GLY A 93 1.67 -6.19 -17.24
C GLY A 93 1.62 -6.69 -15.79
N ILE A 94 1.22 -5.84 -14.85
CA ILE A 94 1.02 -6.22 -13.45
C ILE A 94 -0.46 -6.54 -13.23
N GLU A 95 -0.74 -7.63 -12.52
CA GLU A 95 -2.11 -8.01 -12.16
C GLU A 95 -2.75 -6.97 -11.26
N THR A 96 -4.02 -6.65 -11.49
CA THR A 96 -4.75 -5.63 -10.74
C THR A 96 -6.11 -6.10 -10.28
N ARG A 97 -6.61 -5.51 -9.19
CA ARG A 97 -8.01 -5.60 -8.74
C ARG A 97 -8.52 -4.19 -8.46
N GLU A 98 -9.61 -3.86 -9.10
CA GLU A 98 -10.25 -2.56 -8.93
C GLU A 98 -11.14 -2.56 -7.68
N VAL A 99 -11.08 -1.47 -6.94
CA VAL A 99 -11.95 -1.19 -5.80
C VAL A 99 -12.55 0.19 -5.96
N LEU A 100 -13.86 0.29 -5.77
CA LEU A 100 -14.60 1.54 -5.91
C LEU A 100 -14.90 2.18 -4.55
N PRO A 101 -15.08 3.51 -4.48
CA PRO A 101 -15.43 4.20 -3.23
C PRO A 101 -16.71 3.70 -2.55
N GLY A 102 -17.61 3.06 -3.30
CA GLY A 102 -18.88 2.52 -2.82
C GLY A 102 -18.88 1.03 -2.51
N ASP A 103 -17.75 0.33 -2.63
CA ASP A 103 -17.68 -1.10 -2.39
C ASP A 103 -17.99 -1.44 -0.93
N THR A 104 -18.73 -2.54 -0.77
CA THR A 104 -19.27 -2.97 0.52
C THR A 104 -18.23 -3.73 1.35
N PRO A 105 -18.38 -3.78 2.66
CA PRO A 105 -17.53 -4.60 3.52
C PRO A 105 -17.39 -6.06 3.07
N SER A 106 -18.45 -6.68 2.56
CA SER A 106 -18.44 -8.07 2.08
C SER A 106 -17.54 -8.29 0.86
N TYR A 107 -17.37 -7.26 0.01
CA TYR A 107 -16.46 -7.33 -1.12
C TYR A 107 -15.00 -7.54 -0.67
N PHE A 108 -14.59 -6.91 0.41
CA PHE A 108 -13.23 -7.07 0.94
C PHE A 108 -12.99 -8.45 1.55
N ASP A 109 -14.01 -9.05 2.16
CA ASP A 109 -13.92 -10.43 2.66
C ASP A 109 -13.76 -11.40 1.47
N GLU A 110 -14.60 -11.25 0.45
CA GLU A 110 -14.51 -12.06 -0.78
C GLU A 110 -13.15 -11.87 -1.48
N LEU A 111 -12.65 -10.65 -1.55
CA LEU A 111 -11.36 -10.35 -2.18
C LEU A 111 -10.20 -11.06 -1.45
N LEU A 112 -10.20 -11.05 -0.12
CA LEU A 112 -9.19 -11.75 0.67
C LEU A 112 -9.32 -13.28 0.54
N ASP A 113 -10.54 -13.82 0.52
CA ASP A 113 -10.79 -15.25 0.35
C ASP A 113 -10.33 -15.75 -1.02
N VAL A 114 -10.64 -15.01 -2.09
CA VAL A 114 -10.29 -15.38 -3.47
C VAL A 114 -8.79 -15.24 -3.74
N LEU A 115 -8.16 -14.17 -3.28
CA LEU A 115 -6.74 -13.91 -3.54
C LEU A 115 -5.81 -14.60 -2.57
N ALA A 116 -6.32 -15.00 -1.39
CA ALA A 116 -5.58 -15.69 -0.33
C ALA A 116 -4.16 -15.13 -0.14
N PRO A 117 -3.99 -13.81 0.12
CA PRO A 117 -2.68 -13.19 0.11
C PRO A 117 -1.83 -13.66 1.29
N VAL A 118 -0.53 -13.80 1.04
CA VAL A 118 0.47 -14.10 2.08
C VAL A 118 0.95 -12.84 2.80
N GLY A 119 0.62 -11.66 2.29
CA GLY A 119 0.91 -10.38 2.91
C GLY A 119 0.31 -9.21 2.13
N ILE A 120 0.19 -8.07 2.79
CA ILE A 120 -0.31 -6.81 2.21
C ILE A 120 0.72 -5.70 2.46
N ILE A 121 1.07 -4.95 1.43
CA ILE A 121 1.95 -3.79 1.53
C ILE A 121 1.20 -2.55 1.07
N SER A 122 1.11 -1.55 1.92
CA SER A 122 0.47 -0.25 1.60
C SER A 122 1.53 0.81 1.36
N ILE A 123 1.49 1.44 0.17
CA ILE A 123 2.47 2.43 -0.27
C ILE A 123 1.74 3.70 -0.68
N GLU A 124 2.02 4.81 0.02
CA GLU A 124 1.40 6.13 -0.25
C GLU A 124 -0.13 6.04 -0.37
N ARG A 125 -0.76 5.36 0.59
CA ARG A 125 -2.21 5.22 0.65
C ARG A 125 -2.76 5.86 1.91
N CYS A 126 -3.74 6.75 1.77
CA CYS A 126 -4.41 7.35 2.93
C CYS A 126 -5.40 6.36 3.57
N GLY A 127 -5.45 6.38 4.91
CA GLY A 127 -6.49 5.72 5.69
C GLY A 127 -7.54 6.69 6.20
N ARG A 128 -8.65 6.18 6.74
CA ARG A 128 -9.69 7.00 7.36
C ARG A 128 -9.18 7.68 8.63
N ASN A 129 -9.54 8.94 8.80
CA ASN A 129 -9.30 9.65 10.03
C ASN A 129 -10.33 9.30 11.12
N CYS A 130 -10.22 9.89 12.33
CA CYS A 130 -11.14 9.64 13.45
C CYS A 130 -12.61 10.03 13.17
N HIS A 131 -12.89 10.77 12.09
CA HIS A 131 -14.24 11.11 11.65
C HIS A 131 -14.74 10.20 10.51
N GLY A 132 -14.03 9.12 10.20
CA GLY A 132 -14.38 8.17 9.14
C GLY A 132 -14.17 8.72 7.72
N LYS A 133 -13.34 9.76 7.55
CA LYS A 133 -13.12 10.44 6.27
C LYS A 133 -11.71 10.25 5.77
N TYR A 134 -11.56 10.20 4.43
CA TYR A 134 -10.28 10.31 3.76
C TYR A 134 -10.00 11.77 3.46
N CYS A 135 -8.83 12.25 3.85
CA CYS A 135 -8.42 13.63 3.64
C CYS A 135 -7.04 13.67 2.97
N ASN A 136 -6.85 14.64 2.07
CA ASN A 136 -5.54 14.91 1.53
C ASN A 136 -4.67 15.68 2.55
N MET A 137 -3.40 15.93 2.18
CA MET A 137 -2.42 16.63 3.04
C MET A 137 -2.85 18.05 3.48
N ARG A 138 -3.87 18.64 2.84
CA ARG A 138 -4.44 19.95 3.18
C ARG A 138 -5.70 19.86 4.03
N GLY A 139 -6.06 18.65 4.50
CA GLY A 139 -7.27 18.39 5.27
C GLY A 139 -8.57 18.41 4.44
N LYS A 140 -8.48 18.52 3.10
CA LYS A 140 -9.66 18.47 2.23
C LYS A 140 -10.20 17.06 2.15
N ASP A 141 -11.52 16.90 2.36
CA ASP A 141 -12.24 15.63 2.22
C ASP A 141 -12.20 15.14 0.75
N ILE A 142 -11.67 13.95 0.55
CA ILE A 142 -11.57 13.26 -0.74
C ILE A 142 -12.32 11.92 -0.74
N SER A 143 -13.13 11.65 0.28
CA SER A 143 -13.80 10.36 0.50
C SER A 143 -14.64 9.91 -0.69
N ALA A 144 -15.27 10.84 -1.41
CA ALA A 144 -16.10 10.51 -2.58
C ALA A 144 -15.33 9.87 -3.74
N ARG A 145 -14.00 9.96 -3.73
CA ARG A 145 -13.11 9.47 -4.79
C ARG A 145 -12.03 8.51 -4.29
N THR A 146 -12.08 8.14 -3.01
CA THR A 146 -11.08 7.29 -2.37
C THR A 146 -11.74 5.99 -1.96
N SER A 147 -11.28 4.89 -2.53
CA SER A 147 -11.75 3.56 -2.18
C SER A 147 -11.28 3.17 -0.78
N PRO A 148 -12.09 2.44 -0.01
CA PRO A 148 -11.79 2.12 1.40
C PRO A 148 -10.79 0.97 1.53
N LEU A 149 -9.57 1.09 0.96
CA LEU A 149 -8.55 0.04 0.97
C LEU A 149 -7.96 -0.22 2.37
N ASP A 150 -8.10 0.70 3.31
CA ASP A 150 -7.76 0.48 4.72
C ASP A 150 -8.61 -0.64 5.35
N GLU A 151 -9.78 -0.96 4.79
CA GLU A 151 -10.57 -2.14 5.18
C GLU A 151 -9.79 -3.45 4.95
N LEU A 152 -9.00 -3.56 3.88
CA LEU A 152 -8.15 -4.75 3.65
C LEU A 152 -7.10 -4.90 4.74
N VAL A 153 -6.42 -3.80 5.11
CA VAL A 153 -5.42 -3.80 6.18
C VAL A 153 -6.05 -4.19 7.52
N LEU A 154 -7.21 -3.57 7.86
CA LEU A 154 -7.92 -3.86 9.10
C LEU A 154 -8.41 -5.31 9.20
N ARG A 155 -8.82 -5.92 8.07
CA ARG A 155 -9.22 -7.32 8.01
C ARG A 155 -8.02 -8.25 8.10
N ALA A 156 -6.95 -7.95 7.38
CA ALA A 156 -5.71 -8.71 7.40
C ALA A 156 -5.16 -8.85 8.83
N THR A 157 -5.16 -7.76 9.61
CA THR A 157 -4.73 -7.80 11.01
C THR A 157 -5.59 -8.71 11.90
N ARG A 158 -6.87 -8.91 11.55
CA ARG A 158 -7.78 -9.83 12.28
C ARG A 158 -7.60 -11.29 11.88
N THR A 159 -7.09 -11.54 10.68
CA THR A 159 -6.88 -12.89 10.11
C THR A 159 -5.42 -13.32 10.12
N ALA A 160 -4.56 -12.59 10.82
CA ALA A 160 -3.12 -12.84 10.92
C ALA A 160 -2.38 -12.83 9.56
N ILE A 161 -2.91 -12.13 8.55
CA ILE A 161 -2.18 -11.84 7.32
C ILE A 161 -1.21 -10.67 7.63
N PRO A 162 0.10 -10.80 7.38
CA PRO A 162 1.07 -9.74 7.61
C PRO A 162 0.78 -8.46 6.80
N THR A 163 1.01 -7.28 7.42
CA THR A 163 0.79 -5.98 6.77
C THR A 163 1.94 -5.01 7.05
#